data_371f19ef794981980de83529d1e2f8a8
#
_entry.id   371f19ef794981980de83529d1e2f8a8
#
_cell.length_a   1.000
_cell.length_b   1.000
_cell.length_c   1.000
_cell.angle_alpha   90.00
_cell.angle_beta   90.00
_cell.angle_gamma   90.00
#
_symmetry.space_group_name_H-M   'P 1'
#
loop_
_entity.id
_entity.type
_entity.pdbx_description
1 polymer ?
#
loop_
_entity_poly.entity_id
_entity_poly.type
_entity_poly.pdbx_seq_one_letter_code
_entity_poly.pdbx_strand_id
1 'polypeptide(L)'
;KVLAWVKTHEVPTPRIVDVGVGSGAIAVTLAAELPTAVVLGVDISAEALEIAKQNADTLGVRDRVKLARGDLLSPVKSEHSVDIVVSNPPYLDDALMASLPRDVRDFEPRGALTGGPDGLDVVRRLITDSVRVLRPGGLLAMEIAGGEQGATVAALLAQNGRFSEVTLHPDLSRPGRVVTAQILPTTE
;
A
#
# COMPACT_ATOMS: atom_id res chain seq x y z
N LYS A 1 0.00 -11.55 3.17
CA LYS A 1 -1.24 -11.21 3.88
C LYS A 1 -2.39 -11.02 2.90
N VAL A 2 -2.24 -10.20 1.85
CA VAL A 2 -3.28 -9.97 0.82
C VAL A 2 -3.81 -11.27 0.23
N LEU A 3 -2.94 -12.18 -0.24
CA LEU A 3 -3.35 -13.49 -0.80
C LEU A 3 -4.18 -14.33 0.17
N ALA A 4 -3.78 -14.34 1.44
CA ALA A 4 -4.52 -15.05 2.48
C ALA A 4 -5.91 -14.43 2.70
N TRP A 5 -5.98 -13.10 2.75
CA TRP A 5 -7.24 -12.37 2.92
C TRP A 5 -8.21 -12.63 1.77
N VAL A 6 -7.74 -12.54 0.51
CA VAL A 6 -8.57 -12.84 -0.68
C VAL A 6 -9.15 -14.24 -0.62
N LYS A 7 -8.33 -15.23 -0.23
CA LYS A 7 -8.77 -16.62 -0.09
C LYS A 7 -9.81 -16.80 1.03
N THR A 8 -9.57 -16.17 2.19
CA THR A 8 -10.47 -16.29 3.35
C THR A 8 -11.82 -15.63 3.11
N HIS A 9 -11.84 -14.50 2.38
CA HIS A 9 -13.07 -13.75 2.09
C HIS A 9 -13.72 -14.14 0.76
N GLU A 10 -13.18 -15.15 0.08
CA GLU A 10 -13.71 -15.70 -1.18
C GLU A 10 -14.00 -14.61 -2.23
N VAL A 11 -13.10 -13.61 -2.39
CA VAL A 11 -13.30 -12.52 -3.34
C VAL A 11 -13.00 -13.00 -4.76
N PRO A 12 -14.00 -13.16 -5.64
CA PRO A 12 -13.81 -13.84 -6.92
C PRO A 12 -13.00 -13.04 -7.93
N THR A 13 -13.12 -11.71 -7.91
CA THR A 13 -12.42 -10.79 -8.82
C THR A 13 -11.91 -9.59 -8.02
N PRO A 14 -10.78 -9.74 -7.30
CA PRO A 14 -10.27 -8.69 -6.42
C PRO A 14 -9.90 -7.44 -7.21
N ARG A 15 -10.39 -6.29 -6.76
CA ARG A 15 -10.01 -4.95 -7.22
C ARG A 15 -9.00 -4.38 -6.25
N ILE A 16 -7.76 -4.29 -6.66
CA ILE A 16 -6.62 -3.94 -5.81
C ILE A 16 -6.02 -2.61 -6.28
N VAL A 17 -5.68 -1.74 -5.36
CA VAL A 17 -4.87 -0.55 -5.65
C VAL A 17 -3.54 -0.67 -4.91
N ASP A 18 -2.44 -0.61 -5.66
CA ASP A 18 -1.07 -0.54 -5.15
C ASP A 18 -0.60 0.92 -5.20
N VAL A 19 -0.45 1.53 -4.04
CA VAL A 19 -0.12 2.95 -3.89
C VAL A 19 1.38 3.12 -3.63
N GLY A 20 2.03 3.97 -4.45
CA GLY A 20 3.48 4.02 -4.51
C GLY A 20 4.01 2.76 -5.19
N VAL A 21 3.47 2.46 -6.37
CA VAL A 21 3.71 1.18 -7.04
C VAL A 21 5.19 0.92 -7.36
N GLY A 22 6.00 1.96 -7.47
CA GLY A 22 7.43 1.86 -7.75
C GLY A 22 7.72 1.01 -9.00
N SER A 23 8.53 -0.02 -8.85
CA SER A 23 8.83 -0.99 -9.90
C SER A 23 7.66 -1.95 -10.23
N GLY A 24 6.56 -1.89 -9.50
CA GLY A 24 5.43 -2.80 -9.65
C GLY A 24 5.58 -4.12 -8.90
N ALA A 25 6.55 -4.26 -8.01
CA ALA A 25 6.84 -5.53 -7.34
C ALA A 25 5.60 -6.13 -6.65
N ILE A 26 4.80 -5.32 -5.95
CA ILE A 26 3.57 -5.79 -5.29
C ILE A 26 2.46 -6.01 -6.33
N ALA A 27 2.17 -5.00 -7.16
CA ALA A 27 1.09 -5.05 -8.16
C ALA A 27 1.21 -6.25 -9.11
N VAL A 28 2.41 -6.44 -9.65
CA VAL A 28 2.69 -7.49 -10.64
C VAL A 28 2.64 -8.88 -9.99
N THR A 29 3.20 -9.03 -8.77
CA THR A 29 3.12 -10.27 -8.01
C THR A 29 1.66 -10.63 -7.68
N LEU A 30 0.86 -9.65 -7.21
CA LEU A 30 -0.55 -9.90 -6.91
C LEU A 30 -1.35 -10.29 -8.15
N ALA A 31 -1.09 -9.66 -9.29
CA ALA A 31 -1.73 -10.03 -10.56
C ALA A 31 -1.31 -11.43 -11.04
N ALA A 32 -0.07 -11.84 -10.80
CA ALA A 32 0.40 -13.18 -11.15
C ALA A 32 -0.22 -14.28 -10.26
N GLU A 33 -0.25 -14.03 -8.94
CA GLU A 33 -0.77 -14.99 -7.95
C GLU A 33 -2.31 -15.06 -7.91
N LEU A 34 -2.99 -14.01 -8.34
CA LEU A 34 -4.46 -13.91 -8.38
C LEU A 34 -4.93 -13.72 -9.83
N PRO A 35 -5.19 -14.80 -10.58
CA PRO A 35 -5.46 -14.74 -12.03
C PRO A 35 -6.69 -13.90 -12.42
N THR A 36 -7.64 -13.70 -11.48
CA THR A 36 -8.86 -12.91 -11.70
C THR A 36 -8.75 -11.48 -11.18
N ALA A 37 -7.66 -11.13 -10.47
CA ALA A 37 -7.50 -9.79 -9.90
C ALA A 37 -7.28 -8.73 -10.98
N VAL A 38 -7.81 -7.53 -10.73
CA VAL A 38 -7.48 -6.31 -11.47
C VAL A 38 -6.74 -5.38 -10.52
N VAL A 39 -5.53 -5.01 -10.89
CA VAL A 39 -4.65 -4.18 -10.06
C VAL A 39 -4.45 -2.81 -10.72
N LEU A 40 -4.69 -1.74 -9.97
CA LEU A 40 -4.32 -0.38 -10.33
C LEU A 40 -3.06 0.00 -9.55
N GLY A 41 -1.93 0.16 -10.23
CA GLY A 41 -0.72 0.73 -9.66
C GLY A 41 -0.73 2.26 -9.82
N VAL A 42 -0.50 2.96 -8.71
CA VAL A 42 -0.44 4.43 -8.70
C VAL A 42 0.92 4.89 -8.20
N ASP A 43 1.53 5.84 -8.92
CA ASP A 43 2.76 6.50 -8.50
C ASP A 43 2.79 7.97 -8.97
N ILE A 44 3.54 8.81 -8.28
CA ILE A 44 3.81 10.18 -8.72
C ILE A 44 4.91 10.24 -9.79
N SER A 45 5.82 9.27 -9.81
CA SER A 45 6.95 9.16 -10.74
C SER A 45 6.50 8.47 -12.04
N ALA A 46 6.70 9.16 -13.15
CA ALA A 46 6.48 8.59 -14.48
C ALA A 46 7.50 7.49 -14.80
N GLU A 47 8.73 7.62 -14.30
CA GLU A 47 9.81 6.65 -14.46
C GLU A 47 9.48 5.35 -13.75
N ALA A 48 8.97 5.42 -12.51
CA ALA A 48 8.52 4.25 -11.75
C ALA A 48 7.41 3.50 -12.50
N LEU A 49 6.43 4.23 -13.04
CA LEU A 49 5.33 3.63 -13.81
C LEU A 49 5.83 2.94 -15.10
N GLU A 50 6.84 3.48 -15.77
CA GLU A 50 7.40 2.82 -16.94
C GLU A 50 8.14 1.51 -16.58
N ILE A 51 8.85 1.49 -15.46
CA ILE A 51 9.48 0.26 -14.92
C ILE A 51 8.40 -0.77 -14.54
N ALA A 52 7.36 -0.34 -13.83
CA ALA A 52 6.24 -1.21 -13.47
C ALA A 52 5.55 -1.82 -14.69
N LYS A 53 5.40 -1.04 -15.78
CA LYS A 53 4.84 -1.49 -17.04
C LYS A 53 5.71 -2.57 -17.67
N GLN A 54 7.02 -2.35 -17.76
CA GLN A 54 7.97 -3.32 -18.33
C GLN A 54 7.95 -4.63 -17.53
N ASN A 55 7.88 -4.56 -16.20
CA ASN A 55 7.79 -5.73 -15.36
C ASN A 55 6.45 -6.47 -15.53
N ALA A 56 5.34 -5.75 -15.69
CA ALA A 56 4.04 -6.35 -15.97
C ALA A 56 3.99 -7.03 -17.36
N ASP A 57 4.63 -6.43 -18.37
CA ASP A 57 4.80 -7.03 -19.69
C ASP A 57 5.64 -8.31 -19.62
N THR A 58 6.77 -8.27 -18.92
CA THR A 58 7.70 -9.40 -18.76
C THR A 58 7.04 -10.61 -18.11
N LEU A 59 6.17 -10.37 -17.11
CA LEU A 59 5.45 -11.44 -16.39
C LEU A 59 4.08 -11.78 -17.01
N GLY A 60 3.74 -11.19 -18.15
CA GLY A 60 2.51 -11.51 -18.90
C GLY A 60 1.22 -11.14 -18.17
N VAL A 61 1.25 -10.12 -17.30
CA VAL A 61 0.09 -9.66 -16.53
C VAL A 61 -0.38 -8.25 -16.89
N ARG A 62 0.13 -7.69 -17.97
CA ARG A 62 -0.07 -6.29 -18.38
C ARG A 62 -1.54 -5.92 -18.63
N ASP A 63 -2.35 -6.83 -19.08
CA ASP A 63 -3.78 -6.66 -19.31
C ASP A 63 -4.57 -6.46 -18.00
N ARG A 64 -4.08 -7.00 -16.89
CA ARG A 64 -4.69 -6.93 -15.57
C ARG A 64 -4.04 -5.90 -14.63
N VAL A 65 -2.83 -5.41 -14.96
CA VAL A 65 -2.15 -4.33 -14.24
C VAL A 65 -2.33 -3.02 -15.00
N LYS A 66 -3.17 -2.13 -14.48
CA LYS A 66 -3.36 -0.78 -14.97
C LYS A 66 -2.46 0.16 -14.18
N LEU A 67 -1.93 1.20 -14.84
CA LEU A 67 -1.01 2.15 -14.21
C LEU A 67 -1.55 3.56 -14.36
N ALA A 68 -1.50 4.35 -13.32
CA ALA A 68 -1.95 5.73 -13.33
C ALA A 68 -0.96 6.63 -12.58
N ARG A 69 -0.63 7.78 -13.16
CA ARG A 69 0.13 8.80 -12.46
C ARG A 69 -0.79 9.61 -11.54
N GLY A 70 -0.42 9.71 -10.27
CA GLY A 70 -1.19 10.47 -9.30
C GLY A 70 -0.59 10.44 -7.90
N ASP A 71 -1.10 11.32 -7.06
CA ASP A 71 -0.74 11.37 -5.65
C ASP A 71 -1.70 10.49 -4.85
N LEU A 72 -1.17 9.46 -4.21
CA LEU A 72 -1.89 8.45 -3.42
C LEU A 72 -3.11 7.88 -4.17
N LEU A 73 -4.28 7.98 -3.59
CA LEU A 73 -5.53 7.45 -4.14
C LEU A 73 -6.31 8.46 -5.01
N SER A 74 -5.68 9.59 -5.42
CA SER A 74 -6.32 10.61 -6.25
C SER A 74 -6.83 10.11 -7.63
N PRO A 75 -6.22 9.10 -8.29
CA PRO A 75 -6.76 8.56 -9.53
C PRO A 75 -8.01 7.70 -9.34
N VAL A 76 -8.28 7.19 -8.14
CA VAL A 76 -9.47 6.38 -7.84
C VAL A 76 -10.66 7.32 -7.64
N LYS A 77 -11.53 7.42 -8.65
CA LYS A 77 -12.66 8.37 -8.65
C LYS A 77 -13.92 7.81 -7.99
N SER A 78 -14.12 6.49 -8.05
CA SER A 78 -15.30 5.85 -7.48
C SER A 78 -15.08 5.55 -6.00
N GLU A 79 -16.05 5.96 -5.17
CA GLU A 79 -16.06 5.62 -3.75
C GLU A 79 -16.44 4.16 -3.54
N HIS A 80 -15.95 3.58 -2.46
CA HIS A 80 -16.28 2.20 -2.02
C HIS A 80 -16.22 1.14 -3.13
N SER A 81 -15.27 1.30 -4.06
CA SER A 81 -15.15 0.46 -5.26
C SER A 81 -13.96 -0.49 -5.24
N VAL A 82 -13.11 -0.42 -4.21
CA VAL A 82 -11.86 -1.14 -4.10
C VAL A 82 -11.96 -2.17 -2.98
N ASP A 83 -11.54 -3.41 -3.25
CA ASP A 83 -11.49 -4.48 -2.24
C ASP A 83 -10.27 -4.35 -1.35
N ILE A 84 -9.12 -3.96 -1.93
CA ILE A 84 -7.84 -3.93 -1.23
C ILE A 84 -7.05 -2.70 -1.65
N VAL A 85 -6.56 -1.95 -0.67
CA VAL A 85 -5.49 -0.98 -0.83
C VAL A 85 -4.22 -1.58 -0.22
N VAL A 86 -3.17 -1.66 -1.01
CA VAL A 86 -1.85 -2.09 -0.56
C VAL A 86 -0.82 -0.99 -0.84
N SER A 87 0.17 -0.84 0.02
CA SER A 87 1.24 0.13 -0.16
C SER A 87 2.51 -0.27 0.58
N ASN A 88 3.64 0.03 0.00
CA ASN A 88 4.91 0.23 0.69
C ASN A 88 5.24 1.74 0.61
N PRO A 89 4.63 2.57 1.46
CA PRO A 89 4.79 4.01 1.40
C PRO A 89 6.17 4.42 1.93
N PRO A 90 6.70 5.60 1.58
CA PRO A 90 7.84 6.17 2.27
C PRO A 90 7.49 6.37 3.76
N TYR A 91 8.32 5.80 4.64
CA TYR A 91 8.07 5.78 6.09
C TYR A 91 9.29 6.19 6.93
N LEU A 92 10.39 6.62 6.31
CA LEU A 92 11.57 7.05 7.06
C LEU A 92 11.37 8.46 7.63
N ASP A 93 11.63 8.60 8.91
CA ASP A 93 11.73 9.90 9.58
C ASP A 93 13.10 10.58 9.34
N ASP A 94 13.25 11.80 9.79
CA ASP A 94 14.49 12.57 9.60
C ASP A 94 15.71 11.92 10.25
N ALA A 95 15.57 11.22 11.37
CA ALA A 95 16.67 10.54 12.06
C ALA A 95 17.13 9.30 11.29
N LEU A 96 16.21 8.49 10.82
CA LEU A 96 16.50 7.32 9.98
C LEU A 96 17.09 7.75 8.63
N MET A 97 16.56 8.82 8.01
CA MET A 97 17.13 9.39 6.79
C MET A 97 18.58 9.81 6.96
N ALA A 98 18.93 10.42 8.10
CA ALA A 98 20.32 10.84 8.40
C ALA A 98 21.27 9.64 8.62
N SER A 99 20.73 8.48 9.03
CA SER A 99 21.50 7.26 9.33
C SER A 99 21.64 6.30 8.15
N LEU A 100 21.00 6.60 7.01
CA LEU A 100 21.03 5.71 5.83
C LEU A 100 22.45 5.50 5.30
N PRO A 101 22.78 4.28 4.85
CA PRO A 101 23.99 4.02 4.07
C PRO A 101 24.05 4.92 2.83
N ARG A 102 25.27 5.26 2.39
CA ARG A 102 25.48 6.18 1.25
C ARG A 102 24.83 5.71 -0.03
N ASP A 103 24.90 4.42 -0.33
CA ASP A 103 24.32 3.78 -1.50
C ASP A 103 22.79 3.94 -1.56
N VAL A 104 22.10 3.83 -0.44
CA VAL A 104 20.66 4.10 -0.39
C VAL A 104 20.36 5.59 -0.49
N ARG A 105 21.04 6.40 0.33
CA ARG A 105 20.81 7.84 0.41
C ARG A 105 21.11 8.59 -0.89
N ASP A 106 22.16 8.16 -1.62
CA ASP A 106 22.67 8.88 -2.78
C ASP A 106 22.05 8.39 -4.10
N PHE A 107 21.46 7.19 -4.13
CA PHE A 107 20.87 6.60 -5.36
C PHE A 107 19.34 6.42 -5.33
N GLU A 108 18.71 6.38 -4.15
CA GLU A 108 17.25 6.31 -4.06
C GLU A 108 16.63 7.72 -4.05
N PRO A 109 15.54 7.96 -4.78
CA PRO A 109 14.84 9.24 -4.74
C PRO A 109 14.36 9.54 -3.31
N ARG A 110 14.71 10.69 -2.76
CA ARG A 110 14.30 11.08 -1.39
C ARG A 110 12.81 10.95 -1.15
N GLY A 111 11.97 11.30 -2.16
CA GLY A 111 10.52 11.19 -2.07
C GLY A 111 9.99 9.74 -1.97
N ALA A 112 10.81 8.74 -2.34
CA ALA A 112 10.48 7.34 -2.17
C ALA A 112 10.84 6.80 -0.77
N LEU A 113 11.59 7.57 0.03
CA LEU A 113 12.11 7.14 1.32
C LEU A 113 11.46 7.89 2.49
N THR A 114 11.37 9.25 2.39
CA THR A 114 10.94 10.08 3.52
C THR A 114 9.44 10.13 3.68
N GLY A 115 8.98 9.78 4.89
CA GLY A 115 7.59 9.95 5.33
C GLY A 115 7.34 11.25 6.09
N GLY A 116 8.28 12.23 6.04
CA GLY A 116 8.22 13.47 6.80
C GLY A 116 8.94 13.39 8.15
N PRO A 117 8.81 14.40 9.01
CA PRO A 117 9.59 14.53 10.26
C PRO A 117 9.48 13.32 11.20
N ASP A 118 8.32 12.70 11.27
CA ASP A 118 8.06 11.49 12.08
C ASP A 118 7.84 10.22 11.22
N GLY A 119 8.06 10.31 9.91
CA GLY A 119 7.89 9.18 8.98
C GLY A 119 6.43 8.81 8.69
N LEU A 120 5.45 9.60 9.09
CA LEU A 120 4.02 9.22 9.04
C LEU A 120 3.13 10.11 8.15
N ASP A 121 3.67 11.14 7.51
CA ASP A 121 2.85 12.09 6.73
C ASP A 121 2.09 11.39 5.61
N VAL A 122 2.77 10.52 4.86
CA VAL A 122 2.15 9.74 3.78
C VAL A 122 1.18 8.71 4.33
N VAL A 123 1.54 8.04 5.42
CA VAL A 123 0.68 7.04 6.07
C VAL A 123 -0.64 7.64 6.56
N ARG A 124 -0.60 8.82 7.21
CA ARG A 124 -1.82 9.52 7.67
C ARG A 124 -2.77 9.84 6.53
N ARG A 125 -2.24 10.34 5.42
CA ARG A 125 -3.02 10.64 4.22
C ARG A 125 -3.59 9.37 3.61
N LEU A 126 -2.79 8.31 3.50
CA LEU A 126 -3.23 7.04 2.94
C LEU A 126 -4.34 6.39 3.77
N ILE A 127 -4.27 6.44 5.11
CA ILE A 127 -5.33 5.99 6.00
C ILE A 127 -6.64 6.76 5.69
N THR A 128 -6.57 8.08 5.61
CA THR A 128 -7.74 8.94 5.33
C THR A 128 -8.34 8.65 3.96
N ASP A 129 -7.53 8.59 2.93
CA ASP A 129 -7.97 8.37 1.55
C ASP A 129 -8.55 6.94 1.37
N SER A 130 -8.02 5.97 2.09
CA SER A 130 -8.49 4.57 2.04
C SER A 130 -9.94 4.42 2.51
N VAL A 131 -10.38 5.23 3.48
CA VAL A 131 -11.80 5.26 3.92
C VAL A 131 -12.75 5.57 2.78
N ARG A 132 -12.35 6.46 1.87
CA ARG A 132 -13.16 6.87 0.72
C ARG A 132 -13.29 5.77 -0.34
N VAL A 133 -12.21 5.05 -0.60
CA VAL A 133 -12.16 4.14 -1.77
C VAL A 133 -12.46 2.68 -1.44
N LEU A 134 -12.12 2.23 -0.24
CA LEU A 134 -12.37 0.85 0.17
C LEU A 134 -13.87 0.60 0.36
N ARG A 135 -14.35 -0.52 -0.17
CA ARG A 135 -15.70 -0.99 0.13
C ARG A 135 -15.83 -1.44 1.60
N PRO A 136 -17.04 -1.50 2.15
CA PRO A 136 -17.27 -2.11 3.46
C PRO A 136 -16.63 -3.51 3.55
N GLY A 137 -15.88 -3.77 4.62
CA GLY A 137 -15.10 -5.00 4.81
C GLY A 137 -13.80 -5.07 3.99
N GLY A 138 -13.48 -4.06 3.16
CA GLY A 138 -12.26 -4.03 2.35
C GLY A 138 -11.00 -3.89 3.20
N LEU A 139 -9.87 -4.33 2.67
CA LEU A 139 -8.58 -4.44 3.34
C LEU A 139 -7.66 -3.26 3.02
N LEU A 140 -7.10 -2.63 4.04
CA LEU A 140 -5.88 -1.82 3.96
C LEU A 140 -4.69 -2.65 4.45
N ALA A 141 -3.62 -2.73 3.65
CA ALA A 141 -2.37 -3.41 4.01
C ALA A 141 -1.17 -2.51 3.69
N MET A 142 -0.35 -2.19 4.66
CA MET A 142 0.81 -1.29 4.48
C MET A 142 2.08 -1.89 5.08
N GLU A 143 3.20 -1.72 4.37
CA GLU A 143 4.53 -1.86 4.96
C GLU A 143 4.86 -0.61 5.79
N ILE A 144 5.57 -0.78 6.89
CA ILE A 144 5.97 0.28 7.83
C ILE A 144 7.34 -0.06 8.43
N ALA A 145 7.98 0.87 9.14
CA ALA A 145 9.28 0.61 9.77
C ALA A 145 9.23 -0.46 10.88
N GLY A 146 8.04 -0.75 11.42
CA GLY A 146 7.88 -1.65 12.57
C GLY A 146 8.15 -0.96 13.91
N GLY A 147 8.31 -1.74 14.98
CA GLY A 147 8.62 -1.21 16.30
C GLY A 147 7.64 -0.14 16.81
N GLU A 148 8.15 1.00 17.29
CA GLU A 148 7.33 2.11 17.79
C GLU A 148 6.46 2.73 16.70
N GLN A 149 6.96 2.84 15.46
CA GLN A 149 6.17 3.34 14.35
C GLN A 149 4.98 2.42 14.07
N GLY A 150 5.18 1.09 14.16
CA GLY A 150 4.10 0.13 14.01
C GLY A 150 2.99 0.33 15.04
N ALA A 151 3.35 0.51 16.30
CA ALA A 151 2.38 0.80 17.36
C ALA A 151 1.63 2.11 17.12
N THR A 152 2.34 3.14 16.65
CA THR A 152 1.74 4.44 16.31
C THR A 152 0.75 4.33 15.15
N VAL A 153 1.11 3.61 14.08
CA VAL A 153 0.21 3.39 12.93
C VAL A 153 -1.02 2.60 13.32
N ALA A 154 -0.87 1.56 14.15
CA ALA A 154 -2.01 0.80 14.66
C ALA A 154 -2.94 1.68 15.50
N ALA A 155 -2.39 2.57 16.34
CA ALA A 155 -3.17 3.54 17.10
C ALA A 155 -3.92 4.55 16.20
N LEU A 156 -3.28 5.07 15.14
CA LEU A 156 -3.91 5.95 14.15
C LEU A 156 -5.10 5.29 13.46
N LEU A 157 -4.97 4.02 13.06
CA LEU A 157 -6.05 3.25 12.46
C LEU A 157 -7.20 3.04 13.45
N ALA A 158 -6.90 2.66 14.68
CA ALA A 158 -7.93 2.47 15.73
C ALA A 158 -8.67 3.77 16.07
N GLN A 159 -7.95 4.90 16.16
CA GLN A 159 -8.51 6.22 16.46
C GLN A 159 -9.35 6.79 15.31
N ASN A 160 -9.09 6.36 14.07
CA ASN A 160 -9.87 6.80 12.91
C ASN A 160 -11.37 6.42 13.02
N GLY A 161 -11.70 5.36 13.76
CA GLY A 161 -13.07 4.91 14.00
C GLY A 161 -13.77 4.26 12.80
N ARG A 162 -13.09 4.19 11.62
CA ARG A 162 -13.61 3.53 10.41
C ARG A 162 -12.94 2.21 10.13
N PHE A 163 -11.92 1.83 10.90
CA PHE A 163 -11.18 0.58 10.75
C PHE A 163 -11.40 -0.35 11.93
N SER A 164 -11.45 -1.63 11.63
CA SER A 164 -11.47 -2.76 12.58
C SER A 164 -10.34 -3.73 12.25
N GLU A 165 -10.18 -4.77 13.07
CA GLU A 165 -9.22 -5.87 12.87
C GLU A 165 -7.79 -5.37 12.62
N VAL A 166 -7.40 -4.27 13.29
CA VAL A 166 -6.06 -3.71 13.16
C VAL A 166 -5.04 -4.72 13.69
N THR A 167 -4.18 -5.21 12.81
CA THR A 167 -3.21 -6.26 13.15
C THR A 167 -1.83 -5.91 12.63
N LEU A 168 -0.82 -6.03 13.51
CA LEU A 168 0.59 -5.92 13.16
C LEU A 168 1.14 -7.32 12.88
N HIS A 169 1.77 -7.47 11.73
CA HIS A 169 2.39 -8.74 11.31
C HIS A 169 3.90 -8.59 11.23
N PRO A 170 4.66 -9.62 11.65
CA PRO A 170 6.09 -9.68 11.36
C PRO A 170 6.32 -9.93 9.86
N ASP A 171 7.45 -9.47 9.36
CA ASP A 171 8.06 -10.00 8.15
C ASP A 171 9.07 -11.11 8.49
N LEU A 172 9.87 -11.52 7.51
CA LEU A 172 10.89 -12.56 7.70
C LEU A 172 12.06 -12.09 8.57
N SER A 173 12.24 -10.80 8.78
CA SER A 173 13.42 -10.20 9.42
C SER A 173 13.10 -9.45 10.70
N ARG A 174 11.92 -8.85 10.83
CA ARG A 174 11.56 -7.94 11.93
C ARG A 174 10.09 -8.06 12.35
N PRO A 175 9.77 -7.85 13.63
CA PRO A 175 8.38 -7.80 14.10
C PRO A 175 7.68 -6.50 13.65
N GLY A 176 6.38 -6.61 13.32
CA GLY A 176 5.52 -5.45 13.11
C GLY A 176 5.76 -4.66 11.82
N ARG A 177 6.32 -5.29 10.78
CA ARG A 177 6.64 -4.63 9.49
C ARG A 177 5.45 -4.43 8.55
N VAL A 178 4.36 -5.12 8.78
CA VAL A 178 3.14 -4.99 7.99
C VAL A 178 1.98 -4.74 8.93
N VAL A 179 1.21 -3.70 8.66
CA VAL A 179 -0.08 -3.46 9.32
C VAL A 179 -1.21 -3.78 8.35
N THR A 180 -2.25 -4.44 8.86
CA THR A 180 -3.51 -4.64 8.14
C THR A 180 -4.68 -4.12 8.98
N ALA A 181 -5.72 -3.61 8.30
CA ALA A 181 -6.97 -3.20 8.91
C ALA A 181 -8.12 -3.37 7.91
N GLN A 182 -9.33 -3.58 8.38
CA GLN A 182 -10.52 -3.67 7.54
C GLN A 182 -11.43 -2.47 7.75
N ILE A 183 -12.05 -1.98 6.67
CA ILE A 183 -13.07 -0.93 6.76
C ILE A 183 -14.32 -1.50 7.41
N LEU A 184 -14.84 -0.81 8.43
CA LEU A 184 -16.13 -1.13 9.03
C LEU A 184 -17.27 -0.98 8.01
N PRO A 185 -18.32 -1.81 8.10
CA PRO A 185 -19.55 -1.58 7.37
C PRO A 185 -20.08 -0.17 7.65
N THR A 186 -20.67 0.45 6.62
CA THR A 186 -21.39 1.71 6.82
C THR A 186 -22.65 1.38 7.63
N THR A 187 -22.75 1.88 8.86
CA THR A 187 -24.03 1.87 9.59
C THR A 187 -24.99 2.80 8.85
N GLU A 188 -26.05 2.23 8.27
CA GLU A 188 -27.18 3.01 7.80
C GLU A 188 -27.86 3.75 8.95
#